data_725ae30a323d4369e534f796253a2ad3
#
_entry.id   725ae30a323d4369e534f796253a2ad3
#
_cell.length_a   1.000
_cell.length_b   1.000
_cell.length_c   1.000
_cell.angle_alpha   90.00
_cell.angle_beta   90.00
_cell.angle_gamma   90.00
#
_symmetry.space_group_name_H-M   'P 1'
#
loop_
_entity.id
_entity.type
_entity.pdbx_description
1 polymer ?
#
loop_
_entity_poly.entity_id
_entity_poly.type
_entity_poly.pdbx_seq_one_letter_code
_entity_poly.pdbx_strand_id
1 'polypeptide(L)'
;LDLDALIQDPANLLDWTDAQTKALHQQLANSKLDEQPADLFAVLHNPWAQAAKTMPWAIGDHSPIMVSFKEDGQAQRVYLRRAWHAEQSIQASVQMRLSQNFEVPADSDEKLNKLFGLQSAETDWQRIACAKALRAGLTLITGGPGTGKTTTVVRLLALLRQAAHDQQTSLRIHLAAPTGKAASRLSSSIQVALASLPDGWGEGIPSQAVTLHQLLQYNPDATARSAPSLATDLVVVDEASMIDLELMARLMKCVPVQARLVLLGDKDQLASVEAGAVWSQLCEGAAQADSATQAHPTQAYTLPEQTAVLHVSRRFHANSAIGQWAKLINDGDQLQIKKQWHALSSASASENIEKPEVQRWPGEWRDRPQGHLHPEVAHALREGWSTWLEVLKPLQQADALCDNAHALQLLNRFSEFQVLCALRHGAWGVQSLNQQIAMALGLSKNSERNFQPAKAQDAWFVGRPIMITRNDYHLQLMNGDVGQCLPTANGLRVAFPDGKGGVRWVLPSRLDAVETVWAMTVHKSQGSEYGHVLLVLPDRDAPVLTRELLYTGVTRAKSRLSWWAPNASVLFNAVAQRVTRSGGLAEALFHPSK
;
A
#
# COMPACT_ATOMS: atom_id res chain seq x y z
N LEU A 1 -16.28 15.32 -0.50
CA LEU A 1 -16.36 15.85 -1.86
C LEU A 1 -15.98 17.32 -1.82
N ASP A 2 -14.93 17.70 -2.51
CA ASP A 2 -14.52 19.11 -2.68
C ASP A 2 -15.35 19.74 -3.82
N LEU A 3 -16.02 20.84 -3.52
CA LEU A 3 -16.96 21.43 -4.47
C LEU A 3 -16.26 22.26 -5.55
N ASP A 4 -15.11 22.88 -5.22
CA ASP A 4 -14.32 23.59 -6.23
C ASP A 4 -13.76 22.61 -7.26
N ALA A 5 -13.21 21.49 -6.79
CA ALA A 5 -12.70 20.44 -7.66
C ALA A 5 -13.83 19.79 -8.50
N LEU A 6 -15.02 19.60 -7.91
CA LEU A 6 -16.18 19.10 -8.63
C LEU A 6 -16.63 20.00 -9.77
N ILE A 7 -16.58 21.30 -9.55
CA ILE A 7 -16.95 22.28 -10.58
C ILE A 7 -15.91 22.36 -11.70
N GLN A 8 -14.62 22.27 -11.32
CA GLN A 8 -13.53 22.36 -12.29
C GLN A 8 -13.42 21.12 -13.18
N ASP A 9 -13.54 19.93 -12.59
CA ASP A 9 -13.39 18.65 -13.30
C ASP A 9 -14.30 17.58 -12.73
N PRO A 10 -15.62 17.64 -13.01
CA PRO A 10 -16.59 16.70 -12.47
C PRO A 10 -16.36 15.26 -12.97
N ALA A 11 -15.88 15.10 -14.20
CA ALA A 11 -15.67 13.79 -14.79
C ALA A 11 -14.56 13.01 -14.04
N ASN A 12 -13.46 13.66 -13.73
CA ASN A 12 -12.35 13.05 -13.00
C ASN A 12 -12.72 12.82 -11.54
N LEU A 13 -13.35 13.80 -10.87
CA LEU A 13 -13.69 13.68 -9.45
C LEU A 13 -14.76 12.63 -9.17
N LEU A 14 -15.69 12.40 -10.11
CA LEU A 14 -16.77 11.40 -10.00
C LEU A 14 -16.44 10.08 -10.69
N ASP A 15 -15.21 9.89 -11.15
CA ASP A 15 -14.76 8.70 -11.89
C ASP A 15 -15.66 8.37 -13.11
N TRP A 16 -16.14 9.38 -13.81
CA TRP A 16 -16.96 9.17 -14.99
C TRP A 16 -16.15 8.65 -16.16
N THR A 17 -16.71 7.66 -16.83
CA THR A 17 -16.16 7.18 -18.11
C THR A 17 -16.45 8.20 -19.22
N ASP A 18 -15.65 8.18 -20.29
CA ASP A 18 -15.91 8.99 -21.50
C ASP A 18 -17.32 8.82 -22.05
N ALA A 19 -17.89 7.61 -21.91
CA ALA A 19 -19.26 7.33 -22.35
C ALA A 19 -20.31 8.07 -21.46
N GLN A 20 -20.10 8.10 -20.15
CA GLN A 20 -20.97 8.82 -19.22
C GLN A 20 -20.88 10.32 -19.42
N THR A 21 -19.66 10.84 -19.61
CA THR A 21 -19.44 12.26 -19.89
C THR A 21 -20.11 12.67 -21.22
N LYS A 22 -19.95 11.87 -22.28
CA LYS A 22 -20.65 12.10 -23.56
C LYS A 22 -22.16 12.01 -23.44
N ALA A 23 -22.68 11.06 -22.66
CA ALA A 23 -24.12 10.91 -22.42
C ALA A 23 -24.69 12.16 -21.70
N LEU A 24 -23.97 12.71 -20.71
CA LEU A 24 -24.37 13.93 -20.04
C LEU A 24 -24.39 15.13 -21.00
N HIS A 25 -23.32 15.30 -21.82
CA HIS A 25 -23.28 16.35 -22.83
C HIS A 25 -24.45 16.26 -23.83
N GLN A 26 -24.80 15.05 -24.26
CA GLN A 26 -25.96 14.83 -25.13
C GLN A 26 -27.30 15.17 -24.44
N GLN A 27 -27.45 14.81 -23.16
CA GLN A 27 -28.64 15.16 -22.39
C GLN A 27 -28.78 16.68 -22.21
N LEU A 28 -27.68 17.37 -21.91
CA LEU A 28 -27.65 18.84 -21.79
C LEU A 28 -28.01 19.52 -23.11
N ALA A 29 -27.42 19.10 -24.22
CA ALA A 29 -27.73 19.59 -25.55
C ALA A 29 -29.21 19.37 -25.93
N ASN A 30 -29.79 18.22 -25.56
CA ASN A 30 -31.20 17.89 -25.81
C ASN A 30 -32.15 18.70 -24.93
N SER A 31 -31.73 19.15 -23.75
CA SER A 31 -32.53 19.95 -22.82
C SER A 31 -32.63 21.43 -23.16
N LYS A 32 -31.95 21.87 -24.24
CA LYS A 32 -31.82 23.29 -24.64
C LYS A 32 -31.16 24.19 -23.56
N LEU A 33 -30.44 23.59 -22.64
CA LEU A 33 -29.57 24.31 -21.71
C LEU A 33 -28.22 24.46 -22.40
N ASP A 34 -27.87 25.67 -22.77
CA ASP A 34 -26.54 26.03 -23.33
C ASP A 34 -25.46 26.02 -22.22
N GLU A 35 -25.56 25.10 -21.27
CA GLU A 35 -24.72 25.04 -20.09
C GLU A 35 -23.64 23.95 -20.25
N GLN A 36 -22.44 24.28 -19.82
CA GLN A 36 -21.37 23.28 -19.67
C GLN A 36 -21.62 22.45 -18.39
N PRO A 37 -21.10 21.21 -18.29
CA PRO A 37 -21.19 20.43 -17.04
C PRO A 37 -20.72 21.18 -15.80
N ALA A 38 -19.72 22.04 -15.92
CA ALA A 38 -19.23 22.89 -14.85
C ALA A 38 -20.31 23.85 -14.32
N ASP A 39 -21.16 24.39 -15.20
CA ASP A 39 -22.22 25.32 -14.81
C ASP A 39 -23.31 24.66 -13.98
N LEU A 40 -23.60 23.38 -14.24
CA LEU A 40 -24.53 22.59 -13.43
C LEU A 40 -24.09 22.49 -11.97
N PHE A 41 -22.81 22.30 -11.75
CA PHE A 41 -22.27 22.17 -10.40
C PHE A 41 -21.98 23.52 -9.74
N ALA A 42 -21.85 24.60 -10.51
CA ALA A 42 -21.66 25.96 -9.98
C ALA A 42 -22.84 26.40 -9.06
N VAL A 43 -24.04 25.86 -9.28
CA VAL A 43 -25.20 26.09 -8.41
C VAL A 43 -24.96 25.63 -6.97
N LEU A 44 -24.03 24.69 -6.76
CA LEU A 44 -23.69 24.19 -5.41
C LEU A 44 -23.00 25.26 -4.56
N HIS A 45 -22.36 26.26 -5.16
CA HIS A 45 -21.67 27.30 -4.39
C HIS A 45 -22.60 28.27 -3.67
N ASN A 46 -23.67 28.72 -4.30
CA ASN A 46 -24.53 29.76 -3.74
C ASN A 46 -25.97 29.28 -3.44
N PRO A 47 -26.83 28.95 -4.40
CA PRO A 47 -28.22 28.62 -4.08
C PRO A 47 -28.32 27.39 -3.17
N TRP A 48 -27.55 26.34 -3.47
CA TRP A 48 -27.54 25.12 -2.67
C TRP A 48 -26.89 25.36 -1.29
N ALA A 49 -25.79 26.10 -1.21
CA ALA A 49 -25.12 26.43 0.03
C ALA A 49 -26.02 27.21 0.98
N GLN A 50 -26.81 28.16 0.47
CA GLN A 50 -27.80 28.89 1.27
C GLN A 50 -28.91 27.98 1.76
N ALA A 51 -29.45 27.11 0.90
CA ALA A 51 -30.44 26.10 1.28
C ALA A 51 -29.85 25.13 2.33
N ALA A 52 -28.62 24.66 2.15
CA ALA A 52 -27.96 23.75 3.08
C ALA A 52 -27.82 24.34 4.50
N LYS A 53 -27.67 25.67 4.65
CA LYS A 53 -27.61 26.33 5.95
C LYS A 53 -28.93 26.25 6.74
N THR A 54 -30.04 25.90 6.13
CA THR A 54 -31.36 25.86 6.77
C THR A 54 -32.01 24.46 6.72
N MET A 55 -31.45 23.54 5.95
CA MET A 55 -32.06 22.20 5.75
C MET A 55 -31.71 21.23 6.88
N PRO A 56 -32.69 20.52 7.46
CA PRO A 56 -32.46 19.57 8.55
C PRO A 56 -31.49 18.43 8.22
N TRP A 57 -31.37 18.04 6.94
CA TRP A 57 -30.47 16.98 6.49
C TRP A 57 -28.99 17.43 6.37
N ALA A 58 -28.71 18.75 6.43
CA ALA A 58 -27.37 19.31 6.39
C ALA A 58 -26.95 19.99 7.71
N ILE A 59 -27.91 20.27 8.61
CA ILE A 59 -27.71 20.95 9.88
C ILE A 59 -28.20 20.07 11.02
N GLY A 60 -27.52 20.16 12.16
CA GLY A 60 -27.89 19.47 13.39
C GLY A 60 -27.17 18.15 13.60
N ASP A 61 -27.25 17.65 14.83
CA ASP A 61 -26.44 16.52 15.31
C ASP A 61 -26.78 15.16 14.69
N HIS A 62 -27.90 15.05 14.03
CA HIS A 62 -28.40 13.81 13.40
C HIS A 62 -28.39 13.87 11.86
N SER A 63 -27.91 14.96 11.26
CA SER A 63 -27.83 15.09 9.81
C SER A 63 -26.88 14.01 9.22
N PRO A 64 -27.26 13.30 8.15
CA PRO A 64 -26.41 12.29 7.53
C PRO A 64 -25.21 12.87 6.81
N ILE A 65 -25.27 14.14 6.39
CA ILE A 65 -24.19 14.85 5.72
C ILE A 65 -23.80 16.11 6.49
N MET A 66 -22.57 16.56 6.25
CA MET A 66 -22.01 17.81 6.75
C MET A 66 -21.49 18.65 5.59
N VAL A 67 -21.71 19.96 5.66
CA VAL A 67 -21.18 20.92 4.67
C VAL A 67 -20.22 21.85 5.40
N SER A 68 -18.99 21.94 4.95
CA SER A 68 -18.06 22.97 5.38
C SER A 68 -18.18 24.21 4.47
N PHE A 69 -17.98 25.40 5.07
CA PHE A 69 -18.06 26.66 4.38
C PHE A 69 -16.74 27.40 4.47
N LYS A 70 -16.39 28.15 3.42
CA LYS A 70 -15.29 29.10 3.42
C LYS A 70 -15.64 30.33 4.25
N GLU A 71 -14.65 31.18 4.54
CA GLU A 71 -14.86 32.45 5.27
C GLU A 71 -15.83 33.38 4.55
N ASP A 72 -15.90 33.36 3.23
CA ASP A 72 -16.84 34.12 2.40
C ASP A 72 -18.26 33.55 2.40
N GLY A 73 -18.48 32.43 3.09
CA GLY A 73 -19.78 31.76 3.21
C GLY A 73 -20.14 30.85 2.04
N GLN A 74 -19.26 30.63 1.06
CA GLN A 74 -19.44 29.63 0.02
C GLN A 74 -19.25 28.22 0.58
N ALA A 75 -20.04 27.25 0.10
CA ALA A 75 -19.85 25.85 0.47
C ALA A 75 -18.52 25.36 -0.14
N GLN A 76 -17.70 24.74 0.70
CA GLN A 76 -16.38 24.26 0.32
C GLN A 76 -16.38 22.74 0.10
N ARG A 77 -16.86 21.99 1.08
CA ARG A 77 -16.87 20.50 1.03
C ARG A 77 -18.16 19.93 1.57
N VAL A 78 -18.51 18.78 1.00
CA VAL A 78 -19.62 17.95 1.49
C VAL A 78 -19.06 16.62 2.00
N TYR A 79 -19.41 16.27 3.21
CA TYR A 79 -18.99 15.05 3.88
C TYR A 79 -20.16 14.16 4.23
N LEU A 80 -19.94 12.84 4.25
CA LEU A 80 -20.73 11.99 5.12
C LEU A 80 -20.37 12.36 6.58
N ARG A 81 -21.35 12.45 7.46
CA ARG A 81 -21.11 12.84 8.87
C ARG A 81 -20.04 12.00 9.56
N ARG A 82 -20.05 10.67 9.32
CA ARG A 82 -19.04 9.77 9.89
C ARG A 82 -17.62 10.14 9.47
N ALA A 83 -17.44 10.48 8.20
CA ALA A 83 -16.12 10.90 7.68
C ALA A 83 -15.67 12.24 8.27
N TRP A 84 -16.58 13.20 8.38
CA TRP A 84 -16.32 14.48 9.02
C TRP A 84 -15.90 14.29 10.50
N HIS A 85 -16.64 13.50 11.28
CA HIS A 85 -16.28 13.20 12.67
C HIS A 85 -14.92 12.50 12.78
N ALA A 86 -14.60 11.60 11.85
CA ALA A 86 -13.31 10.94 11.81
C ALA A 86 -12.16 11.94 11.57
N GLU A 87 -12.30 12.85 10.58
CA GLU A 87 -11.32 13.91 10.34
C GLU A 87 -11.13 14.81 11.56
N GLN A 88 -12.23 15.27 12.19
CA GLN A 88 -12.17 16.10 13.39
C GLN A 88 -11.48 15.37 14.57
N SER A 89 -11.78 14.08 14.75
CA SER A 89 -11.15 13.25 15.77
C SER A 89 -9.64 13.09 15.56
N ILE A 90 -9.23 12.89 14.31
CA ILE A 90 -7.80 12.79 13.94
C ILE A 90 -7.11 14.13 14.19
N GLN A 91 -7.68 15.24 13.70
CA GLN A 91 -7.14 16.59 13.91
C GLN A 91 -6.92 16.89 15.39
N ALA A 92 -7.94 16.70 16.22
CA ALA A 92 -7.85 16.95 17.67
C ALA A 92 -6.78 16.06 18.33
N SER A 93 -6.72 14.77 17.96
CA SER A 93 -5.72 13.85 18.51
C SER A 93 -4.30 14.22 18.09
N VAL A 94 -4.08 14.62 16.83
CA VAL A 94 -2.78 15.09 16.34
C VAL A 94 -2.34 16.31 17.12
N GLN A 95 -3.19 17.32 17.28
CA GLN A 95 -2.87 18.54 18.04
C GLN A 95 -2.52 18.24 19.50
N MET A 96 -3.32 17.39 20.16
CA MET A 96 -3.04 16.98 21.56
C MET A 96 -1.70 16.26 21.68
N ARG A 97 -1.34 15.40 20.72
CA ARG A 97 -0.08 14.63 20.74
C ARG A 97 1.13 15.49 20.40
N LEU A 98 0.98 16.49 19.56
CA LEU A 98 2.04 17.45 19.23
C LEU A 98 2.35 18.38 20.40
N SER A 99 1.40 18.60 21.33
CA SER A 99 1.63 19.32 22.58
C SER A 99 2.30 18.48 23.68
N GLN A 100 2.39 17.14 23.49
CA GLN A 100 3.07 16.26 24.45
C GLN A 100 4.58 16.30 24.22
N ASN A 101 5.31 16.72 25.24
CA ASN A 101 6.77 16.71 25.28
C ASN A 101 7.23 15.63 26.24
N PHE A 102 8.03 14.70 25.74
CA PHE A 102 8.66 13.69 26.57
C PHE A 102 10.07 14.15 26.97
N GLU A 103 10.41 13.92 28.22
CA GLU A 103 11.77 14.15 28.68
C GLU A 103 12.76 13.26 27.97
N VAL A 104 13.79 13.86 27.38
CA VAL A 104 14.85 13.16 26.68
C VAL A 104 15.98 12.90 27.68
N PRO A 105 16.39 11.64 27.90
CA PRO A 105 17.49 11.33 28.79
C PRO A 105 18.78 12.07 28.39
N ALA A 106 19.53 12.55 29.39
CA ALA A 106 20.75 13.37 29.17
C ALA A 106 21.83 12.63 28.33
N ASP A 107 21.87 11.30 28.39
CA ASP A 107 22.78 10.44 27.67
C ASP A 107 22.30 9.99 26.28
N SER A 108 21.17 10.57 25.80
CA SER A 108 20.56 10.18 24.52
C SER A 108 21.49 10.35 23.33
N ASP A 109 22.34 11.39 23.32
CA ASP A 109 23.32 11.60 22.24
C ASP A 109 24.41 10.54 22.24
N GLU A 110 24.86 10.08 23.42
CA GLU A 110 25.81 8.98 23.54
C GLU A 110 25.21 7.66 23.03
N LYS A 111 23.96 7.38 23.41
CA LYS A 111 23.22 6.21 22.96
C LYS A 111 22.96 6.24 21.45
N LEU A 112 22.63 7.41 20.90
CA LEU A 112 22.51 7.61 19.45
C LEU A 112 23.85 7.36 18.75
N ASN A 113 24.97 7.87 19.31
CA ASN A 113 26.30 7.62 18.76
C ASN A 113 26.67 6.13 18.76
N LYS A 114 26.24 5.38 19.77
CA LYS A 114 26.46 3.94 19.87
C LYS A 114 25.71 3.14 18.79
N LEU A 115 24.51 3.60 18.40
CA LEU A 115 23.68 2.91 17.38
C LEU A 115 23.96 3.34 15.95
N PHE A 116 24.35 4.58 15.73
CA PHE A 116 24.51 5.18 14.40
C PHE A 116 25.96 5.53 14.05
N GLY A 117 26.88 5.42 15.01
CA GLY A 117 28.23 5.95 14.92
C GLY A 117 28.31 7.44 15.22
N LEU A 118 29.51 7.98 15.19
CA LEU A 118 29.73 9.42 15.33
C LEU A 118 29.13 10.16 14.13
N GLN A 119 28.65 11.36 14.39
CA GLN A 119 28.03 12.19 13.35
C GLN A 119 29.03 12.47 12.23
N SER A 120 28.70 12.06 11.02
CA SER A 120 29.50 12.29 9.81
C SER A 120 29.07 13.56 9.09
N ALA A 121 29.81 13.95 8.04
CA ALA A 121 29.41 15.06 7.16
C ALA A 121 28.11 14.77 6.39
N GLU A 122 27.78 13.49 6.20
CA GLU A 122 26.52 13.07 5.57
C GLU A 122 25.41 12.99 6.60
N THR A 123 24.22 13.47 6.22
CA THR A 123 23.05 13.48 7.08
C THR A 123 22.51 12.07 7.29
N ASP A 124 22.49 11.58 8.53
CA ASP A 124 21.84 10.31 8.88
C ASP A 124 20.36 10.55 9.23
N TRP A 125 19.51 10.37 8.22
CA TRP A 125 18.07 10.55 8.32
C TRP A 125 17.40 9.59 9.32
N GLN A 126 17.95 8.39 9.53
CA GLN A 126 17.46 7.43 10.51
C GLN A 126 17.74 7.91 11.95
N ARG A 127 18.94 8.48 12.18
CA ARG A 127 19.29 9.11 13.47
C ARG A 127 18.36 10.27 13.78
N ILE A 128 18.09 11.14 12.80
CA ILE A 128 17.14 12.26 12.95
C ILE A 128 15.75 11.76 13.30
N ALA A 129 15.26 10.73 12.62
CA ALA A 129 13.95 10.13 12.89
C ALA A 129 13.86 9.61 14.33
N CYS A 130 14.90 8.93 14.83
CA CYS A 130 14.97 8.47 16.21
C CYS A 130 14.98 9.64 17.21
N ALA A 131 15.77 10.68 16.95
CA ALA A 131 15.84 11.86 17.80
C ALA A 131 14.51 12.61 17.92
N LYS A 132 13.75 12.72 16.79
CA LYS A 132 12.39 13.29 16.80
C LYS A 132 11.44 12.43 17.65
N ALA A 133 11.45 11.11 17.46
CA ALA A 133 10.56 10.19 18.15
C ALA A 133 10.82 10.06 19.67
N LEU A 134 12.01 10.40 20.13
CA LEU A 134 12.30 10.46 21.57
C LEU A 134 11.56 11.60 22.28
N ARG A 135 11.19 12.66 21.58
CA ARG A 135 10.70 13.92 22.15
C ARG A 135 9.18 14.06 22.12
N ALA A 136 8.52 13.48 21.13
CA ALA A 136 7.13 13.79 20.82
C ALA A 136 6.15 12.63 21.06
N GLY A 137 4.89 12.98 21.28
CA GLY A 137 3.78 12.03 21.39
C GLY A 137 3.32 11.45 20.05
N LEU A 138 3.66 12.11 18.94
CA LEU A 138 3.39 11.64 17.58
C LEU A 138 4.64 11.83 16.71
N THR A 139 5.03 10.80 15.99
CA THR A 139 6.12 10.87 15.00
C THR A 139 5.70 10.17 13.72
N LEU A 140 5.86 10.85 12.59
CA LEU A 140 5.66 10.29 11.27
C LEU A 140 7.02 9.99 10.63
N ILE A 141 7.20 8.75 10.14
CA ILE A 141 8.41 8.35 9.44
C ILE A 141 8.00 7.92 8.03
N THR A 142 8.29 8.76 7.04
CA THR A 142 7.98 8.49 5.65
C THR A 142 9.24 8.22 4.84
N GLY A 143 9.12 7.39 3.82
CA GLY A 143 10.23 7.09 2.92
C GLY A 143 9.89 5.95 1.99
N GLY A 144 10.53 5.91 0.84
CA GLY A 144 10.35 4.87 -0.16
C GLY A 144 10.78 3.48 0.32
N PRO A 145 10.58 2.46 -0.52
CA PRO A 145 11.02 1.11 -0.20
C PRO A 145 12.54 1.03 -0.06
N GLY A 146 12.99 0.24 0.92
CA GLY A 146 14.42 0.05 1.17
C GLY A 146 15.13 1.19 1.88
N THR A 147 14.44 2.24 2.33
CA THR A 147 15.06 3.35 3.09
C THR A 147 15.39 2.99 4.54
N GLY A 148 15.05 1.77 4.97
CA GLY A 148 15.38 1.29 6.31
C GLY A 148 14.40 1.71 7.40
N LYS A 149 13.12 1.97 7.07
CA LYS A 149 12.06 2.30 8.04
C LYS A 149 12.04 1.33 9.23
N THR A 150 12.00 0.03 8.98
CA THR A 150 11.96 -1.00 10.03
C THR A 150 13.24 -1.01 10.88
N THR A 151 14.42 -0.82 10.26
CA THR A 151 15.71 -0.71 10.98
C THR A 151 15.71 0.52 11.89
N THR A 152 15.17 1.65 11.41
CA THR A 152 15.01 2.87 12.20
C THR A 152 14.14 2.62 13.43
N VAL A 153 13.01 1.91 13.24
CA VAL A 153 12.11 1.56 14.35
C VAL A 153 12.81 0.68 15.37
N VAL A 154 13.52 -0.37 14.96
CA VAL A 154 14.20 -1.26 15.91
C VAL A 154 15.24 -0.50 16.73
N ARG A 155 16.00 0.41 16.11
CA ARG A 155 16.93 1.29 16.82
C ARG A 155 16.22 2.24 17.77
N LEU A 156 15.08 2.81 17.37
CA LEU A 156 14.24 3.63 18.24
C LEU A 156 13.73 2.83 19.44
N LEU A 157 13.23 1.61 19.22
CA LEU A 157 12.77 0.73 20.30
C LEU A 157 13.89 0.41 21.29
N ALA A 158 15.10 0.14 20.79
CA ALA A 158 16.28 -0.08 21.61
C ALA A 158 16.62 1.14 22.47
N LEU A 159 16.60 2.35 21.88
CA LEU A 159 16.83 3.61 22.63
C LEU A 159 15.80 3.82 23.73
N LEU A 160 14.51 3.67 23.43
CA LEU A 160 13.43 3.85 24.40
C LEU A 160 13.48 2.78 25.49
N ARG A 161 13.85 1.56 25.15
CA ARG A 161 14.00 0.47 26.11
C ARG A 161 15.16 0.71 27.07
N GLN A 162 16.31 1.17 26.57
CA GLN A 162 17.45 1.56 27.41
C GLN A 162 17.10 2.73 28.34
N ALA A 163 16.40 3.74 27.83
CA ALA A 163 15.93 4.86 28.64
C ALA A 163 14.99 4.41 29.78
N ALA A 164 14.06 3.49 29.48
CA ALA A 164 13.16 2.94 30.49
C ALA A 164 13.91 2.07 31.52
N HIS A 165 14.90 1.28 31.08
CA HIS A 165 15.74 0.48 31.97
C HIS A 165 16.51 1.35 32.96
N ASP A 166 17.13 2.45 32.49
CA ASP A 166 17.90 3.37 33.35
C ASP A 166 17.01 4.06 34.38
N GLN A 167 15.75 4.31 34.04
CA GLN A 167 14.72 4.85 34.92
C GLN A 167 14.02 3.77 35.80
N GLN A 168 14.42 2.51 35.70
CA GLN A 168 13.80 1.35 36.37
C GLN A 168 12.30 1.24 36.10
N THR A 169 11.86 1.65 34.92
CA THR A 169 10.46 1.58 34.48
C THR A 169 10.26 0.49 33.42
N SER A 170 9.02 -0.02 33.31
CA SER A 170 8.65 -0.96 32.25
C SER A 170 8.02 -0.20 31.09
N LEU A 171 8.38 -0.59 29.86
CA LEU A 171 7.82 -0.01 28.64
C LEU A 171 6.95 -1.05 27.91
N ARG A 172 5.64 -0.76 27.84
CA ARG A 172 4.68 -1.60 27.11
C ARG A 172 4.62 -1.17 25.65
N ILE A 173 5.14 -2.02 24.78
CA ILE A 173 5.29 -1.76 23.34
C ILE A 173 4.30 -2.60 22.56
N HIS A 174 3.57 -2.00 21.63
CA HIS A 174 2.76 -2.71 20.63
C HIS A 174 3.24 -2.40 19.22
N LEU A 175 3.35 -3.46 18.41
CA LEU A 175 3.73 -3.39 17.01
C LEU A 175 2.53 -3.81 16.18
N ALA A 176 2.15 -3.01 15.19
CA ALA A 176 0.98 -3.28 14.37
C ALA A 176 1.18 -2.93 12.90
N ALA A 177 0.32 -3.50 12.05
CA ALA A 177 0.21 -3.13 10.65
C ALA A 177 -1.25 -3.26 10.18
N PRO A 178 -1.67 -2.63 9.08
CA PRO A 178 -3.06 -2.69 8.62
C PRO A 178 -3.51 -4.09 8.20
N THR A 179 -2.63 -4.90 7.64
CA THR A 179 -2.93 -6.24 7.12
C THR A 179 -2.10 -7.33 7.80
N GLY A 180 -2.61 -8.58 7.80
CA GLY A 180 -1.89 -9.73 8.35
C GLY A 180 -0.54 -9.96 7.69
N LYS A 181 -0.47 -9.81 6.37
CA LYS A 181 0.78 -9.93 5.59
C LYS A 181 1.80 -8.86 5.98
N ALA A 182 1.38 -7.61 6.12
CA ALA A 182 2.25 -6.53 6.57
C ALA A 182 2.73 -6.78 8.02
N ALA A 183 1.86 -7.26 8.92
CA ALA A 183 2.24 -7.60 10.30
C ALA A 183 3.25 -8.76 10.36
N SER A 184 3.05 -9.82 9.57
CA SER A 184 4.00 -10.92 9.48
C SER A 184 5.36 -10.47 8.95
N ARG A 185 5.36 -9.63 7.90
CA ARG A 185 6.58 -9.05 7.34
C ARG A 185 7.31 -8.15 8.33
N LEU A 186 6.56 -7.30 9.04
CA LEU A 186 7.12 -6.45 10.10
C LEU A 186 7.78 -7.31 11.17
N SER A 187 7.13 -8.38 11.61
CA SER A 187 7.69 -9.33 12.60
C SER A 187 9.01 -9.93 12.13
N SER A 188 9.05 -10.47 10.91
CA SER A 188 10.27 -11.05 10.34
C SER A 188 11.40 -10.01 10.20
N SER A 189 11.06 -8.80 9.74
CA SER A 189 12.03 -7.72 9.58
C SER A 189 12.59 -7.24 10.92
N ILE A 190 11.76 -7.19 11.96
CA ILE A 190 12.20 -6.85 13.32
C ILE A 190 13.14 -7.93 13.87
N GLN A 191 12.81 -9.21 13.71
CA GLN A 191 13.69 -10.31 14.16
C GLN A 191 15.10 -10.21 13.54
N VAL A 192 15.17 -9.94 12.23
CA VAL A 192 16.44 -9.75 11.54
C VAL A 192 17.17 -8.49 12.07
N ALA A 193 16.47 -7.40 12.27
CA ALA A 193 17.08 -6.15 12.71
C ALA A 193 17.52 -6.18 14.18
N LEU A 194 16.85 -6.93 15.05
CA LEU A 194 17.26 -7.16 16.44
C LEU A 194 18.64 -7.80 16.53
N ALA A 195 18.97 -8.73 15.62
CA ALA A 195 20.29 -9.37 15.57
C ALA A 195 21.43 -8.39 15.23
N SER A 196 21.14 -7.21 14.71
CA SER A 196 22.13 -6.16 14.39
C SER A 196 22.33 -5.12 15.49
N LEU A 197 21.61 -5.23 16.59
CA LEU A 197 21.76 -4.34 17.74
C LEU A 197 23.00 -4.72 18.57
N PRO A 198 23.58 -3.77 19.34
CA PRO A 198 24.57 -4.09 20.36
C PRO A 198 24.04 -5.10 21.38
N ASP A 199 24.94 -5.88 21.98
CA ASP A 199 24.58 -6.90 22.99
C ASP A 199 23.73 -6.30 24.13
N GLY A 200 22.64 -7.00 24.46
CA GLY A 200 21.68 -6.60 25.50
C GLY A 200 20.67 -5.53 25.10
N TRP A 201 20.83 -4.85 23.96
CA TRP A 201 19.93 -3.76 23.56
C TRP A 201 18.60 -4.25 22.96
N GLY A 202 18.55 -5.50 22.54
CA GLY A 202 17.34 -6.14 21.99
C GLY A 202 16.41 -6.74 23.06
N GLU A 203 16.85 -6.82 24.32
CA GLU A 203 16.10 -7.48 25.38
C GLU A 203 14.77 -6.79 25.67
N GLY A 204 13.68 -7.59 25.73
CA GLY A 204 12.34 -7.10 26.03
C GLY A 204 11.67 -6.30 24.91
N ILE A 205 12.27 -6.22 23.71
CA ILE A 205 11.61 -5.67 22.52
C ILE A 205 10.71 -6.77 21.92
N PRO A 206 9.40 -6.50 21.71
CA PRO A 206 8.52 -7.48 21.06
C PRO A 206 8.95 -7.71 19.61
N SER A 207 9.02 -8.97 19.20
CA SER A 207 9.32 -9.34 17.81
C SER A 207 8.08 -9.65 16.99
N GLN A 208 6.90 -9.73 17.62
CA GLN A 208 5.65 -10.06 16.94
C GLN A 208 4.78 -8.82 16.79
N ALA A 209 4.37 -8.55 15.56
CA ALA A 209 3.38 -7.54 15.23
C ALA A 209 2.01 -8.19 15.00
N VAL A 210 0.96 -7.45 15.30
CA VAL A 210 -0.43 -7.85 15.08
C VAL A 210 -1.10 -6.94 14.06
N THR A 211 -2.29 -7.34 13.56
CA THR A 211 -3.07 -6.41 12.73
C THR A 211 -3.67 -5.29 13.59
N LEU A 212 -3.87 -4.11 12.99
CA LEU A 212 -4.56 -3.02 13.68
C LEU A 212 -5.95 -3.44 14.15
N HIS A 213 -6.67 -4.24 13.36
CA HIS A 213 -7.98 -4.76 13.76
C HIS A 213 -7.92 -5.60 15.04
N GLN A 214 -6.89 -6.46 15.17
CA GLN A 214 -6.67 -7.23 16.40
C GLN A 214 -6.27 -6.33 17.57
N LEU A 215 -5.32 -5.42 17.36
CA LEU A 215 -4.85 -4.51 18.41
C LEU A 215 -5.99 -3.67 18.98
N LEU A 216 -6.83 -3.12 18.09
CA LEU A 216 -7.93 -2.22 18.45
C LEU A 216 -9.24 -2.96 18.78
N GLN A 217 -9.23 -4.29 18.77
CA GLN A 217 -10.44 -5.12 18.92
C GLN A 217 -11.58 -4.60 18.03
N TYR A 218 -11.23 -4.31 16.76
CA TYR A 218 -12.16 -3.67 15.84
C TYR A 218 -13.21 -4.66 15.36
N ASN A 219 -14.47 -4.36 15.69
CA ASN A 219 -15.64 -5.03 15.12
C ASN A 219 -16.44 -3.97 14.35
N PRO A 220 -16.57 -4.06 13.02
CA PRO A 220 -17.30 -3.10 12.21
C PRO A 220 -18.81 -3.08 12.55
N ASP A 221 -19.35 -4.17 13.07
CA ASP A 221 -20.78 -4.31 13.42
C ASP A 221 -21.09 -3.82 14.85
N ALA A 222 -20.07 -3.57 15.67
CA ALA A 222 -20.28 -3.06 17.01
C ALA A 222 -20.60 -1.56 16.99
N THR A 223 -21.74 -1.21 17.58
CA THR A 223 -22.09 0.22 17.80
C THR A 223 -20.94 0.93 18.51
N ALA A 224 -20.46 2.01 17.92
CA ALA A 224 -19.22 2.73 18.22
C ALA A 224 -19.10 3.34 19.66
N ARG A 225 -19.81 2.82 20.66
CA ARG A 225 -19.93 3.47 21.98
C ARG A 225 -18.75 3.35 22.91
N SER A 226 -17.84 2.38 22.73
CA SER A 226 -16.63 2.32 23.57
C SER A 226 -15.46 1.68 22.83
N ALA A 227 -14.58 2.52 22.26
CA ALA A 227 -13.27 2.05 21.89
C ALA A 227 -12.44 1.90 23.19
N PRO A 228 -11.97 0.67 23.56
CA PRO A 228 -11.20 0.50 24.77
C PRO A 228 -9.87 1.25 24.65
N SER A 229 -9.48 1.97 25.70
CA SER A 229 -8.14 2.57 25.77
C SER A 229 -7.11 1.45 25.91
N LEU A 230 -6.07 1.50 25.09
CA LEU A 230 -4.97 0.51 25.14
C LEU A 230 -4.09 0.75 26.36
N ALA A 231 -3.76 -0.31 27.07
CA ALA A 231 -2.75 -0.25 28.13
C ALA A 231 -1.35 -0.31 27.47
N THR A 232 -0.83 0.83 27.02
CA THR A 232 0.40 0.93 26.24
C THR A 232 1.15 2.22 26.52
N ASP A 233 2.46 2.18 26.34
CA ASP A 233 3.34 3.35 26.45
C ASP A 233 3.91 3.75 25.08
N LEU A 234 3.93 2.79 24.12
CA LEU A 234 4.38 3.02 22.76
C LEU A 234 3.61 2.13 21.79
N VAL A 235 3.07 2.72 20.74
CA VAL A 235 2.51 2.00 19.59
C VAL A 235 3.29 2.37 18.34
N VAL A 236 3.75 1.35 17.62
CA VAL A 236 4.38 1.50 16.30
C VAL A 236 3.49 0.87 15.26
N VAL A 237 3.17 1.61 14.22
CA VAL A 237 2.34 1.13 13.11
C VAL A 237 3.11 1.26 11.80
N ASP A 238 3.34 0.15 11.13
CA ASP A 238 3.95 0.12 9.78
C ASP A 238 2.88 0.09 8.69
N GLU A 239 3.26 0.43 7.45
CA GLU A 239 2.39 0.54 6.28
C GLU A 239 1.18 1.49 6.51
N ALA A 240 1.41 2.63 7.18
CA ALA A 240 0.35 3.58 7.52
C ALA A 240 -0.36 4.18 6.29
N SER A 241 0.23 4.14 5.11
CA SER A 241 -0.40 4.52 3.83
C SER A 241 -1.65 3.69 3.48
N MET A 242 -1.77 2.49 4.05
CA MET A 242 -2.92 1.60 3.84
C MET A 242 -4.06 1.81 4.87
N ILE A 243 -3.89 2.69 5.84
CA ILE A 243 -4.89 2.96 6.88
C ILE A 243 -5.93 3.92 6.33
N ASP A 244 -7.20 3.52 6.37
CA ASP A 244 -8.32 4.38 6.02
C ASP A 244 -8.65 5.40 7.12
N LEU A 245 -9.56 6.32 6.80
CA LEU A 245 -9.95 7.40 7.69
C LEU A 245 -10.57 6.92 9.02
N GLU A 246 -11.45 5.93 8.97
CA GLU A 246 -12.17 5.44 10.15
C GLU A 246 -11.23 4.65 11.08
N LEU A 247 -10.38 3.80 10.49
CA LEU A 247 -9.39 3.02 11.24
C LEU A 247 -8.32 3.92 11.85
N MET A 248 -7.88 5.00 11.17
CA MET A 248 -6.96 5.99 11.73
C MET A 248 -7.60 6.75 12.90
N ALA A 249 -8.84 7.21 12.76
CA ALA A 249 -9.55 7.87 13.83
C ALA A 249 -9.70 6.96 15.07
N ARG A 250 -10.00 5.67 14.85
CA ARG A 250 -10.08 4.69 15.91
C ARG A 250 -8.71 4.44 16.57
N LEU A 251 -7.65 4.30 15.81
CA LEU A 251 -6.28 4.17 16.32
C LEU A 251 -5.93 5.34 17.22
N MET A 252 -6.14 6.57 16.74
CA MET A 252 -5.87 7.80 17.48
C MET A 252 -6.66 7.88 18.78
N LYS A 253 -7.90 7.37 18.79
CA LYS A 253 -8.78 7.36 19.97
C LYS A 253 -8.40 6.28 20.99
N CYS A 254 -7.98 5.07 20.52
CA CYS A 254 -7.66 3.95 21.41
C CYS A 254 -6.28 4.09 22.07
N VAL A 255 -5.32 4.72 21.40
CA VAL A 255 -3.98 4.94 21.95
C VAL A 255 -4.03 6.13 22.92
N PRO A 256 -3.67 5.97 24.21
CA PRO A 256 -3.65 7.08 25.16
C PRO A 256 -2.79 8.25 24.66
N VAL A 257 -3.17 9.48 24.98
CA VAL A 257 -2.41 10.68 24.58
C VAL A 257 -1.01 10.67 25.21
N GLN A 258 -0.87 10.07 26.38
CA GLN A 258 0.39 9.92 27.11
C GLN A 258 1.31 8.84 26.52
N ALA A 259 0.80 8.00 25.61
CA ALA A 259 1.61 7.01 24.90
C ALA A 259 2.17 7.61 23.60
N ARG A 260 3.41 7.26 23.28
CA ARG A 260 4.00 7.62 21.98
C ARG A 260 3.33 6.82 20.84
N LEU A 261 3.04 7.50 19.76
CA LEU A 261 2.53 6.90 18.52
C LEU A 261 3.51 7.18 17.38
N VAL A 262 4.08 6.12 16.83
CA VAL A 262 5.01 6.19 15.71
C VAL A 262 4.35 5.53 14.49
N LEU A 263 4.11 6.30 13.44
CA LEU A 263 3.51 5.85 12.21
C LEU A 263 4.56 5.81 11.11
N LEU A 264 4.66 4.67 10.41
CA LEU A 264 5.58 4.49 9.29
C LEU A 264 4.79 4.23 8.01
N GLY A 265 5.24 4.82 6.92
CA GLY A 265 4.61 4.61 5.62
C GLY A 265 5.44 5.19 4.49
N ASP A 266 4.89 5.13 3.32
CA ASP A 266 5.42 5.77 2.13
C ASP A 266 4.34 6.70 1.58
N LYS A 267 4.60 8.01 1.56
CA LYS A 267 3.62 9.02 1.16
C LYS A 267 3.28 8.97 -0.33
N ASP A 268 4.14 8.34 -1.11
CA ASP A 268 4.07 8.27 -2.56
C ASP A 268 3.47 6.95 -3.07
N GLN A 269 3.24 5.96 -2.17
CA GLN A 269 2.53 4.74 -2.49
C GLN A 269 1.00 4.96 -2.53
N LEU A 270 0.32 3.98 -3.14
CA LEU A 270 -1.14 3.93 -3.16
C LEU A 270 -1.71 4.08 -1.75
N ALA A 271 -2.65 4.99 -1.61
CA ALA A 271 -3.45 5.12 -0.41
C ALA A 271 -4.41 3.92 -0.23
N SER A 272 -5.07 3.85 0.93
CA SER A 272 -6.11 2.86 1.21
C SER A 272 -7.19 2.85 0.12
N VAL A 273 -7.83 1.72 -0.12
CA VAL A 273 -8.96 1.61 -1.07
C VAL A 273 -10.18 2.35 -0.55
N GLU A 274 -10.39 2.33 0.77
CA GLU A 274 -11.47 3.04 1.45
C GLU A 274 -11.28 4.57 1.43
N ALA A 275 -12.31 5.29 1.83
CA ALA A 275 -12.33 6.75 1.79
C ALA A 275 -11.20 7.40 2.63
N GLY A 276 -10.63 8.47 2.09
CA GLY A 276 -9.60 9.29 2.73
C GLY A 276 -8.17 8.91 2.33
N ALA A 277 -7.35 9.92 2.07
CA ALA A 277 -5.90 9.79 1.87
C ALA A 277 -5.17 10.32 3.12
N VAL A 278 -5.52 9.77 4.28
CA VAL A 278 -5.10 10.32 5.59
C VAL A 278 -3.58 10.43 5.70
N TRP A 279 -2.86 9.37 5.28
CA TRP A 279 -1.41 9.36 5.39
C TRP A 279 -0.74 10.46 4.53
N SER A 280 -1.17 10.62 3.27
CA SER A 280 -0.62 11.67 2.41
C SER A 280 -0.93 13.07 2.94
N GLN A 281 -2.14 13.27 3.49
CA GLN A 281 -2.53 14.53 4.11
C GLN A 281 -1.72 14.82 5.39
N LEU A 282 -1.46 13.83 6.23
CA LEU A 282 -0.58 13.99 7.40
C LEU A 282 0.87 14.32 6.99
N CYS A 283 1.32 13.81 5.86
CA CYS A 283 2.68 14.03 5.35
C CYS A 283 2.80 15.23 4.39
N GLU A 284 1.77 16.05 4.19
CA GLU A 284 1.80 17.15 3.20
C GLU A 284 2.92 18.16 3.50
N GLY A 285 3.17 18.45 4.77
CA GLY A 285 4.29 19.30 5.20
C GLY A 285 5.67 18.62 5.23
N ALA A 286 5.80 17.38 4.76
CA ALA A 286 7.04 16.60 4.87
C ALA A 286 8.25 17.27 4.18
N ALA A 287 8.03 18.03 3.10
CA ALA A 287 9.11 18.78 2.42
C ALA A 287 9.72 19.88 3.31
N GLN A 288 8.96 20.38 4.30
CA GLN A 288 9.43 21.40 5.25
C GLN A 288 10.16 20.75 6.45
N ALA A 289 10.04 19.43 6.61
CA ALA A 289 10.58 18.67 7.74
C ALA A 289 12.11 18.73 7.83
N ASP A 290 12.78 18.88 6.69
CA ASP A 290 14.24 18.86 6.61
C ASP A 290 14.89 20.16 7.12
N SER A 291 14.16 21.27 7.09
CA SER A 291 14.62 22.57 7.59
C SER A 291 14.33 22.80 9.08
N ALA A 292 13.47 22.00 9.68
CA ALA A 292 13.01 22.17 11.07
C ALA A 292 13.86 21.38 12.07
N THR A 293 15.12 21.76 12.24
CA THR A 293 16.08 21.02 13.10
C THR A 293 16.22 21.60 14.51
N GLN A 294 15.55 22.71 14.85
CA GLN A 294 15.72 23.36 16.15
C GLN A 294 14.66 22.91 17.16
N ALA A 295 15.12 22.31 18.24
CA ALA A 295 14.27 21.97 19.39
C ALA A 295 13.90 23.24 20.16
N HIS A 296 12.60 23.52 20.28
CA HIS A 296 12.08 24.52 21.20
C HIS A 296 11.50 23.80 22.43
N PRO A 297 12.17 23.81 23.59
CA PRO A 297 11.78 22.99 24.74
C PRO A 297 10.45 23.38 25.40
N THR A 298 9.86 24.51 25.05
CA THR A 298 8.68 25.07 25.71
C THR A 298 7.46 25.26 24.81
N GLN A 299 7.55 24.94 23.52
CA GLN A 299 6.47 25.16 22.57
C GLN A 299 5.96 23.81 22.03
N ALA A 300 4.66 23.73 21.70
CA ALA A 300 4.10 22.57 20.99
C ALA A 300 4.78 22.39 19.63
N TYR A 301 5.06 21.14 19.28
CA TYR A 301 5.64 20.81 17.97
C TYR A 301 4.62 21.02 16.86
N THR A 302 5.10 21.32 15.68
CA THR A 302 4.31 21.25 14.45
C THR A 302 4.43 19.85 13.83
N LEU A 303 3.47 19.47 13.00
CA LEU A 303 3.50 18.17 12.35
C LEU A 303 4.71 17.99 11.40
N PRO A 304 5.15 19.01 10.61
CA PRO A 304 6.41 18.94 9.87
C PRO A 304 7.63 18.68 10.75
N GLU A 305 7.74 19.32 11.92
CA GLU A 305 8.84 19.09 12.84
C GLU A 305 8.88 17.65 13.35
N GLN A 306 7.73 16.98 13.48
CA GLN A 306 7.61 15.60 13.91
C GLN A 306 7.49 14.59 12.77
N THR A 307 7.66 15.04 11.53
CA THR A 307 7.79 14.20 10.35
C THR A 307 9.26 14.01 10.02
N ALA A 308 9.69 12.77 9.82
CA ALA A 308 11.02 12.40 9.37
C ALA A 308 10.93 11.77 7.98
N VAL A 309 11.69 12.30 7.02
CA VAL A 309 11.76 11.77 5.65
C VAL A 309 13.05 10.98 5.49
N LEU A 310 12.96 9.72 5.11
CA LEU A 310 14.11 8.87 4.82
C LEU A 310 14.39 8.92 3.30
N HIS A 311 15.40 9.66 2.91
CA HIS A 311 15.72 9.92 1.50
C HIS A 311 16.53 8.83 0.82
N VAL A 312 17.40 8.14 1.58
CA VAL A 312 18.37 7.19 1.00
C VAL A 312 17.81 5.78 0.99
N SER A 313 17.56 5.23 -0.20
CA SER A 313 17.21 3.82 -0.35
C SER A 313 18.48 2.96 -0.37
N ARG A 314 18.53 1.96 0.52
CA ARG A 314 19.59 0.94 0.53
C ARG A 314 19.30 -0.21 -0.45
N ARG A 315 18.07 -0.30 -0.94
CA ARG A 315 17.65 -1.30 -1.93
C ARG A 315 17.98 -0.86 -3.34
N PHE A 316 17.66 0.38 -3.65
CA PHE A 316 17.91 0.97 -4.95
C PHE A 316 19.13 1.88 -4.83
N HIS A 317 20.30 1.35 -5.24
CA HIS A 317 21.50 2.18 -5.34
C HIS A 317 21.26 3.33 -6.31
N ALA A 318 22.09 4.38 -6.23
CA ALA A 318 21.95 5.58 -7.07
C ALA A 318 21.88 5.26 -8.58
N ASN A 319 22.51 4.17 -9.01
CA ASN A 319 22.54 3.70 -10.40
C ASN A 319 21.48 2.64 -10.74
N SER A 320 20.62 2.25 -9.79
CA SER A 320 19.56 1.27 -10.05
C SER A 320 18.56 1.82 -11.05
N ALA A 321 18.32 1.09 -12.14
CA ALA A 321 17.34 1.48 -13.15
C ALA A 321 15.92 1.48 -12.57
N ILE A 322 15.56 0.52 -11.70
CA ILE A 322 14.26 0.49 -11.00
C ILE A 322 14.12 1.75 -10.13
N GLY A 323 15.17 2.13 -9.40
CA GLY A 323 15.17 3.35 -8.59
C GLY A 323 14.97 4.62 -9.41
N GLN A 324 15.61 4.71 -10.58
CA GLN A 324 15.44 5.83 -11.51
C GLN A 324 14.01 5.89 -12.05
N TRP A 325 13.43 4.76 -12.47
CA TRP A 325 12.03 4.69 -12.92
C TRP A 325 11.07 5.10 -11.81
N ALA A 326 11.25 4.59 -10.60
CA ALA A 326 10.43 4.95 -9.44
C ALA A 326 10.48 6.46 -9.16
N LYS A 327 11.68 7.06 -9.22
CA LYS A 327 11.86 8.51 -9.03
C LYS A 327 11.16 9.32 -10.12
N LEU A 328 11.39 9.00 -11.40
CA LEU A 328 10.78 9.74 -12.52
C LEU A 328 9.24 9.64 -12.51
N ILE A 329 8.69 8.49 -12.15
CA ILE A 329 7.26 8.31 -11.96
C ILE A 329 6.78 9.23 -10.84
N ASN A 330 7.47 9.24 -9.71
CA ASN A 330 7.09 10.03 -8.55
C ASN A 330 7.19 11.54 -8.80
N ASP A 331 8.22 11.97 -9.53
CA ASP A 331 8.40 13.37 -9.95
C ASP A 331 7.37 13.79 -11.03
N GLY A 332 6.74 12.82 -11.70
CA GLY A 332 5.79 13.06 -12.79
C GLY A 332 6.43 13.52 -14.08
N ASP A 333 7.71 13.19 -14.29
CA ASP A 333 8.49 13.59 -15.45
C ASP A 333 8.15 12.72 -16.68
N GLN A 334 7.02 13.04 -17.32
CA GLN A 334 6.57 12.35 -18.54
C GLN A 334 7.63 12.37 -19.65
N LEU A 335 8.39 13.45 -19.77
CA LEU A 335 9.36 13.58 -20.86
C LEU A 335 10.51 12.58 -20.71
N GLN A 336 11.06 12.46 -19.50
CA GLN A 336 12.12 11.50 -19.21
C GLN A 336 11.60 10.06 -19.24
N ILE A 337 10.38 9.81 -18.76
CA ILE A 337 9.74 8.50 -18.88
C ILE A 337 9.59 8.09 -20.36
N LYS A 338 9.14 8.99 -21.24
CA LYS A 338 9.09 8.73 -22.70
C LYS A 338 10.47 8.38 -23.26
N LYS A 339 11.49 9.15 -22.90
CA LYS A 339 12.88 8.88 -23.33
C LYS A 339 13.37 7.50 -22.86
N GLN A 340 13.20 7.21 -21.57
CA GLN A 340 13.58 5.91 -21.04
C GLN A 340 12.80 4.75 -21.66
N TRP A 341 11.47 4.92 -21.87
CA TRP A 341 10.66 3.92 -22.54
C TRP A 341 11.17 3.56 -23.95
N HIS A 342 11.55 4.57 -24.74
CA HIS A 342 12.09 4.35 -26.07
C HIS A 342 13.50 3.76 -26.07
N ALA A 343 14.26 4.00 -24.99
CA ALA A 343 15.58 3.42 -24.81
C ALA A 343 15.54 1.95 -24.33
N LEU A 344 14.41 1.48 -23.76
CA LEU A 344 14.28 0.09 -23.37
C LEU A 344 14.32 -0.82 -24.60
N SER A 345 15.28 -1.75 -24.62
CA SER A 345 15.29 -2.83 -25.59
C SER A 345 14.04 -3.70 -25.38
N SER A 346 13.39 -4.09 -26.48
CA SER A 346 12.47 -5.22 -26.43
C SER A 346 13.27 -6.45 -26.01
N ALA A 347 12.75 -7.22 -25.07
CA ALA A 347 13.34 -8.48 -24.66
C ALA A 347 13.38 -9.44 -25.86
N SER A 348 14.43 -9.36 -26.67
CA SER A 348 14.72 -10.38 -27.68
C SER A 348 15.58 -11.45 -27.03
N ALA A 349 15.28 -12.70 -27.34
CA ALA A 349 15.92 -13.90 -26.84
C ALA A 349 17.38 -14.01 -27.33
N SER A 350 18.28 -13.16 -26.84
CA SER A 350 19.72 -13.36 -27.00
C SER A 350 20.25 -14.08 -25.77
N GLU A 351 20.66 -15.31 -25.97
CA GLU A 351 20.99 -16.32 -24.95
C GLU A 351 22.21 -16.01 -24.05
N ASN A 352 22.92 -14.89 -24.24
CA ASN A 352 24.23 -14.71 -23.60
C ASN A 352 24.53 -13.33 -23.01
N ILE A 353 23.52 -12.49 -22.76
CA ILE A 353 23.75 -11.18 -22.12
C ILE A 353 23.01 -11.15 -20.79
N GLU A 354 23.70 -10.66 -19.75
CA GLU A 354 23.10 -10.38 -18.44
C GLU A 354 21.81 -9.57 -18.60
N LYS A 355 20.67 -10.13 -18.13
CA LYS A 355 19.35 -9.54 -18.38
C LYS A 355 19.26 -8.16 -17.72
N PRO A 356 18.78 -7.13 -18.42
CA PRO A 356 18.71 -5.78 -17.89
C PRO A 356 17.76 -5.72 -16.67
N GLU A 357 18.07 -4.82 -15.74
CA GLU A 357 17.27 -4.59 -14.54
C GLU A 357 15.84 -4.15 -14.89
N VAL A 358 15.68 -3.34 -15.94
CA VAL A 358 14.38 -2.92 -16.48
C VAL A 358 14.30 -3.22 -17.97
N GLN A 359 13.23 -3.87 -18.38
CA GLN A 359 12.98 -4.24 -19.78
C GLN A 359 11.51 -4.05 -20.14
N ARG A 360 11.19 -4.03 -21.43
CA ARG A 360 9.82 -4.13 -21.92
C ARG A 360 9.57 -5.45 -22.63
N TRP A 361 8.39 -6.00 -22.48
CA TRP A 361 7.96 -7.15 -23.24
C TRP A 361 7.34 -6.71 -24.56
N PRO A 362 7.38 -7.55 -25.63
CA PRO A 362 6.82 -7.21 -26.93
C PRO A 362 5.33 -6.89 -26.81
N GLY A 363 4.91 -5.77 -27.42
CA GLY A 363 3.65 -5.09 -27.10
C GLY A 363 2.47 -5.40 -27.99
N GLU A 364 2.59 -6.22 -29.04
CA GLU A 364 1.49 -6.37 -29.99
C GLU A 364 0.65 -7.62 -29.72
N TRP A 365 -0.37 -7.40 -28.88
CA TRP A 365 -1.51 -8.32 -28.74
C TRP A 365 -2.51 -8.22 -29.92
N ARG A 366 -2.42 -7.24 -30.79
CA ARG A 366 -3.48 -6.76 -31.68
C ARG A 366 -4.04 -7.77 -32.69
N ASP A 367 -3.41 -8.91 -32.93
CA ASP A 367 -3.75 -9.76 -34.09
C ASP A 367 -4.54 -11.03 -33.77
N ARG A 368 -5.04 -11.24 -32.50
CA ARG A 368 -5.79 -12.47 -32.21
C ARG A 368 -7.14 -12.24 -31.54
N PRO A 369 -8.25 -12.47 -32.26
CA PRO A 369 -9.62 -12.31 -31.73
C PRO A 369 -9.99 -13.29 -30.61
N GLN A 370 -9.18 -14.31 -30.32
CA GLN A 370 -9.56 -15.46 -29.47
C GLN A 370 -8.90 -15.51 -28.09
N GLY A 371 -8.33 -14.43 -27.58
CA GLY A 371 -7.93 -14.35 -26.19
C GLY A 371 -6.70 -15.15 -25.75
N HIS A 372 -5.89 -15.66 -26.69
CA HIS A 372 -4.63 -16.35 -26.37
C HIS A 372 -3.47 -15.36 -26.27
N LEU A 373 -2.55 -15.61 -25.32
CA LEU A 373 -1.31 -14.85 -25.21
C LEU A 373 -0.44 -15.02 -26.45
N HIS A 374 0.21 -13.93 -26.88
CA HIS A 374 1.22 -14.02 -27.93
C HIS A 374 2.31 -15.04 -27.52
N PRO A 375 2.83 -15.87 -28.46
CA PRO A 375 3.82 -16.90 -28.13
C PRO A 375 5.04 -16.40 -27.38
N GLU A 376 5.53 -15.20 -27.70
CA GLU A 376 6.67 -14.58 -27.00
C GLU A 376 6.33 -14.22 -25.55
N VAL A 377 5.11 -13.72 -25.28
CA VAL A 377 4.64 -13.44 -23.92
C VAL A 377 4.49 -14.75 -23.14
N ALA A 378 3.92 -15.79 -23.77
CA ALA A 378 3.80 -17.11 -23.14
C ALA A 378 5.18 -17.72 -22.84
N HIS A 379 6.17 -17.51 -23.72
CA HIS A 379 7.56 -17.93 -23.49
C HIS A 379 8.17 -17.18 -22.30
N ALA A 380 8.06 -15.86 -22.28
CA ALA A 380 8.60 -15.03 -21.20
C ALA A 380 7.96 -15.30 -19.82
N LEU A 381 6.65 -15.68 -19.80
CA LEU A 381 6.00 -16.16 -18.57
C LEU A 381 6.58 -17.48 -18.07
N ARG A 382 6.80 -18.45 -18.98
CA ARG A 382 7.44 -19.73 -18.62
C ARG A 382 8.87 -19.50 -18.12
N GLU A 383 9.58 -18.58 -18.72
CA GLU A 383 10.92 -18.19 -18.29
C GLU A 383 10.89 -17.52 -16.91
N GLY A 384 9.93 -16.63 -16.64
CA GLY A 384 9.74 -15.99 -15.35
C GLY A 384 9.56 -16.98 -14.19
N TRP A 385 8.81 -18.06 -14.43
CA TRP A 385 8.62 -19.15 -13.46
C TRP A 385 9.45 -20.40 -13.75
N SER A 386 10.52 -20.33 -14.54
CA SER A 386 11.31 -21.51 -14.93
C SER A 386 11.81 -22.31 -13.72
N THR A 387 12.42 -21.66 -12.77
CA THR A 387 12.95 -22.28 -11.54
C THR A 387 11.86 -22.94 -10.69
N TRP A 388 10.68 -22.37 -10.67
CA TRP A 388 9.53 -22.94 -10.00
C TRP A 388 8.95 -24.12 -10.76
N LEU A 389 8.84 -24.03 -12.10
CA LEU A 389 8.36 -25.10 -12.96
C LEU A 389 9.26 -26.33 -12.91
N GLU A 390 10.57 -26.16 -12.80
CA GLU A 390 11.54 -27.24 -12.65
C GLU A 390 11.27 -28.06 -11.38
N VAL A 391 10.99 -27.39 -10.25
CA VAL A 391 10.66 -28.05 -8.98
C VAL A 391 9.25 -28.67 -9.00
N LEU A 392 8.30 -28.06 -9.71
CA LEU A 392 6.92 -28.55 -9.80
C LEU A 392 6.79 -29.78 -10.71
N LYS A 393 7.54 -29.84 -11.81
CA LYS A 393 7.40 -30.86 -12.85
C LYS A 393 7.43 -32.32 -12.33
N PRO A 394 8.31 -32.72 -11.42
CA PRO A 394 8.28 -34.04 -10.82
C PRO A 394 6.98 -34.35 -10.08
N LEU A 395 6.37 -33.36 -9.42
CA LEU A 395 5.15 -33.52 -8.63
C LEU A 395 3.87 -33.63 -9.48
N GLN A 396 3.96 -33.48 -10.78
CA GLN A 396 2.83 -33.67 -11.72
C GLN A 396 2.65 -35.16 -12.14
N GLN A 397 3.59 -36.03 -11.76
CA GLN A 397 3.47 -37.47 -11.99
C GLN A 397 2.45 -38.09 -11.01
N ALA A 398 1.83 -39.21 -11.42
CA ALA A 398 0.67 -39.77 -10.72
C ALA A 398 0.92 -40.15 -9.24
N ASP A 399 2.13 -40.64 -8.91
CA ASP A 399 2.47 -41.12 -7.57
C ASP A 399 3.43 -40.18 -6.81
N ALA A 400 3.65 -38.99 -7.31
CA ALA A 400 4.56 -38.06 -6.69
C ALA A 400 3.94 -37.44 -5.43
N LEU A 401 4.72 -37.38 -4.36
CA LEU A 401 4.31 -36.79 -3.07
C LEU A 401 5.23 -35.62 -2.73
N CYS A 402 4.62 -34.55 -2.24
CA CYS A 402 5.32 -33.36 -1.79
C CYS A 402 5.49 -33.37 -0.26
N ASP A 403 6.73 -33.25 0.19
CA ASP A 403 7.06 -33.04 1.60
C ASP A 403 7.17 -31.55 1.96
N ASN A 404 7.46 -31.26 3.23
CA ASN A 404 7.58 -29.89 3.70
C ASN A 404 8.73 -29.12 3.05
N ALA A 405 9.85 -29.78 2.76
CA ALA A 405 11.02 -29.14 2.17
C ALA A 405 10.75 -28.72 0.72
N HIS A 406 10.18 -29.64 -0.08
CA HIS A 406 9.77 -29.34 -1.45
C HIS A 406 8.68 -28.27 -1.52
N ALA A 407 7.68 -28.34 -0.60
CA ALA A 407 6.64 -27.32 -0.53
C ALA A 407 7.20 -25.93 -0.22
N LEU A 408 8.12 -25.83 0.73
CA LEU A 408 8.78 -24.56 1.07
C LEU A 408 9.61 -24.03 -0.11
N GLN A 409 10.33 -24.90 -0.80
CA GLN A 409 11.09 -24.55 -2.00
C GLN A 409 10.17 -24.01 -3.10
N LEU A 410 9.03 -24.67 -3.36
CA LEU A 410 8.04 -24.20 -4.34
C LEU A 410 7.45 -22.84 -3.96
N LEU A 411 7.07 -22.63 -2.70
CA LEU A 411 6.55 -21.36 -2.21
C LEU A 411 7.58 -20.22 -2.40
N ASN A 412 8.83 -20.48 -2.07
CA ASN A 412 9.91 -19.49 -2.24
C ASN A 412 10.16 -19.17 -3.72
N ARG A 413 10.31 -20.21 -4.57
CA ARG A 413 10.54 -20.02 -6.01
C ARG A 413 9.38 -19.32 -6.71
N PHE A 414 8.15 -19.62 -6.32
CA PHE A 414 6.98 -18.93 -6.86
C PHE A 414 7.01 -17.42 -6.57
N SER A 415 7.47 -17.05 -5.38
CA SER A 415 7.58 -15.65 -4.95
C SER A 415 8.70 -14.86 -5.64
N GLU A 416 9.59 -15.51 -6.39
CA GLU A 416 10.65 -14.82 -7.13
C GLU A 416 10.12 -14.04 -8.33
N PHE A 417 9.03 -14.48 -8.96
CA PHE A 417 8.40 -13.79 -10.09
C PHE A 417 6.90 -13.58 -9.87
N GLN A 418 6.41 -12.37 -10.14
CA GLN A 418 4.99 -12.05 -9.99
C GLN A 418 4.50 -11.13 -11.10
N VAL A 419 3.30 -11.45 -11.63
CA VAL A 419 2.57 -10.58 -12.55
C VAL A 419 1.67 -9.65 -11.76
N LEU A 420 1.84 -8.34 -11.96
CA LEU A 420 0.99 -7.30 -11.37
C LEU A 420 0.22 -6.58 -12.48
N CYS A 421 -1.04 -6.26 -12.25
CA CYS A 421 -1.85 -5.50 -13.20
C CYS A 421 -2.68 -4.43 -12.49
N ALA A 422 -3.14 -3.45 -13.25
CA ALA A 422 -3.94 -2.35 -12.72
C ALA A 422 -5.41 -2.75 -12.48
N LEU A 423 -5.96 -3.62 -13.35
CA LEU A 423 -7.38 -3.88 -13.44
C LEU A 423 -7.77 -5.25 -12.88
N ARG A 424 -8.99 -5.35 -12.34
CA ARG A 424 -9.56 -6.64 -11.90
C ARG A 424 -10.28 -7.36 -13.05
N HIS A 425 -10.96 -6.61 -13.90
CA HIS A 425 -11.80 -7.10 -14.98
C HIS A 425 -11.27 -6.67 -16.36
N GLY A 426 -11.81 -7.28 -17.42
CA GLY A 426 -11.41 -7.01 -18.80
C GLY A 426 -10.23 -7.87 -19.27
N ALA A 427 -9.81 -7.66 -20.51
CA ALA A 427 -8.75 -8.47 -21.16
C ALA A 427 -7.40 -8.38 -20.43
N TRP A 428 -7.09 -7.22 -19.85
CA TRP A 428 -5.87 -6.92 -19.10
C TRP A 428 -6.05 -7.00 -17.59
N GLY A 429 -7.17 -7.56 -17.13
CA GLY A 429 -7.51 -7.71 -15.72
C GLY A 429 -7.06 -9.06 -15.16
N VAL A 430 -7.01 -9.12 -13.81
CA VAL A 430 -6.61 -10.31 -13.03
C VAL A 430 -7.30 -11.58 -13.51
N GLN A 431 -8.62 -11.52 -13.75
CA GLN A 431 -9.40 -12.72 -14.11
C GLN A 431 -8.94 -13.32 -15.42
N SER A 432 -8.82 -12.50 -16.46
CA SER A 432 -8.38 -12.93 -17.78
C SER A 432 -6.92 -13.39 -17.78
N LEU A 433 -6.03 -12.61 -17.13
CA LEU A 433 -4.61 -12.93 -17.05
C LEU A 433 -4.37 -14.26 -16.32
N ASN A 434 -5.06 -14.53 -15.21
CA ASN A 434 -4.91 -15.79 -14.49
C ASN A 434 -5.25 -17.01 -15.33
N GLN A 435 -6.32 -16.93 -16.14
CA GLN A 435 -6.71 -18.01 -17.06
C GLN A 435 -5.67 -18.21 -18.15
N GLN A 436 -5.24 -17.13 -18.79
CA GLN A 436 -4.29 -17.17 -19.90
C GLN A 436 -2.89 -17.64 -19.46
N ILE A 437 -2.44 -17.23 -18.27
CA ILE A 437 -1.17 -17.67 -17.70
C ILE A 437 -1.22 -19.17 -17.40
N ALA A 438 -2.29 -19.67 -16.77
CA ALA A 438 -2.44 -21.10 -16.49
C ALA A 438 -2.39 -21.95 -17.77
N MET A 439 -3.00 -21.49 -18.85
CA MET A 439 -2.91 -22.12 -20.18
C MET A 439 -1.49 -22.05 -20.75
N ALA A 440 -0.84 -20.88 -20.69
CA ALA A 440 0.51 -20.67 -21.19
C ALA A 440 1.55 -21.56 -20.48
N LEU A 441 1.35 -21.82 -19.18
CA LEU A 441 2.20 -22.71 -18.39
C LEU A 441 1.88 -24.20 -18.60
N GLY A 442 0.82 -24.55 -19.36
CA GLY A 442 0.41 -25.94 -19.59
C GLY A 442 -0.22 -26.62 -18.37
N LEU A 443 -0.69 -25.85 -17.39
CA LEU A 443 -1.22 -26.37 -16.11
C LEU A 443 -2.75 -26.55 -16.11
N SER A 444 -3.45 -25.98 -17.09
CA SER A 444 -4.90 -26.15 -17.25
C SER A 444 -5.21 -27.28 -18.22
N LYS A 445 -5.88 -28.35 -17.76
CA LYS A 445 -6.32 -29.48 -18.61
C LYS A 445 -7.54 -29.16 -19.49
N ASN A 446 -8.20 -28.01 -19.33
CA ASN A 446 -9.42 -27.63 -20.05
C ASN A 446 -9.16 -26.69 -21.23
N SER A 447 -8.03 -26.83 -21.93
CA SER A 447 -7.66 -25.94 -23.05
C SER A 447 -8.49 -26.11 -24.31
N GLU A 448 -9.39 -27.08 -24.43
CA GLU A 448 -10.07 -27.40 -25.69
C GLU A 448 -11.60 -27.33 -25.71
N ARG A 449 -12.30 -27.13 -24.62
CA ARG A 449 -13.76 -27.10 -24.61
C ARG A 449 -14.36 -25.89 -23.92
N ASN A 450 -14.94 -25.02 -24.76
CA ASN A 450 -15.97 -23.99 -24.46
C ASN A 450 -15.82 -23.16 -23.19
N PHE A 451 -15.37 -21.95 -23.41
CA PHE A 451 -15.34 -20.82 -22.50
C PHE A 451 -16.72 -20.59 -21.83
N GLN A 452 -16.94 -21.11 -20.63
CA GLN A 452 -18.00 -20.66 -19.74
C GLN A 452 -17.36 -20.11 -18.45
N PRO A 453 -17.44 -18.79 -18.19
CA PRO A 453 -16.73 -18.15 -17.09
C PRO A 453 -17.27 -18.43 -15.68
N ALA A 454 -18.42 -19.09 -15.55
CA ALA A 454 -19.15 -19.16 -14.28
C ALA A 454 -18.89 -20.40 -13.42
N LYS A 455 -18.14 -21.40 -13.87
CA LYS A 455 -17.93 -22.67 -13.12
C LYS A 455 -16.47 -23.16 -13.02
N ALA A 456 -15.50 -22.36 -13.40
CA ALA A 456 -14.07 -22.72 -13.32
C ALA A 456 -13.45 -22.46 -11.92
N GLN A 457 -14.26 -22.21 -10.91
CA GLN A 457 -13.78 -22.12 -9.53
C GLN A 457 -13.30 -23.48 -8.98
N ASP A 458 -13.49 -24.61 -9.67
CA ASP A 458 -13.66 -25.89 -9.03
C ASP A 458 -12.58 -26.92 -9.30
N ALA A 459 -11.61 -26.69 -10.14
CA ALA A 459 -10.57 -27.69 -10.35
C ALA A 459 -9.32 -27.37 -9.52
N TRP A 460 -9.19 -28.01 -8.38
CA TRP A 460 -7.93 -28.08 -7.67
C TRP A 460 -6.96 -28.94 -8.49
N PHE A 461 -5.81 -28.37 -8.85
CA PHE A 461 -4.76 -29.07 -9.59
C PHE A 461 -3.38 -28.78 -8.99
N VAL A 462 -2.44 -29.68 -9.26
CA VAL A 462 -1.06 -29.56 -8.76
C VAL A 462 -0.38 -28.32 -9.30
N GLY A 463 0.14 -27.49 -8.42
CA GLY A 463 0.80 -26.23 -8.75
C GLY A 463 -0.15 -25.03 -8.81
N ARG A 464 -1.48 -25.18 -8.60
CA ARG A 464 -2.38 -24.00 -8.56
C ARG A 464 -2.00 -23.07 -7.42
N PRO A 465 -1.55 -21.83 -7.71
CA PRO A 465 -1.36 -20.84 -6.67
C PRO A 465 -2.69 -20.19 -6.32
N ILE A 466 -2.93 -20.06 -5.03
CA ILE A 466 -4.13 -19.38 -4.52
C ILE A 466 -3.75 -18.30 -3.52
N MET A 467 -4.61 -17.30 -3.42
CA MET A 467 -4.52 -16.26 -2.40
C MET A 467 -5.80 -16.23 -1.58
N ILE A 468 -5.65 -16.13 -0.27
CA ILE A 468 -6.74 -15.93 0.68
C ILE A 468 -7.30 -14.52 0.50
N THR A 469 -8.62 -14.39 0.38
CA THR A 469 -9.30 -13.11 0.16
C THR A 469 -10.02 -12.56 1.39
N ARG A 470 -10.12 -13.35 2.46
CA ARG A 470 -10.71 -12.98 3.74
C ARG A 470 -9.98 -13.68 4.89
N ASN A 471 -9.77 -12.98 6.00
CA ASN A 471 -9.13 -13.57 7.18
C ASN A 471 -9.91 -14.79 7.67
N ASP A 472 -9.20 -15.87 7.95
CA ASP A 472 -9.68 -17.07 8.62
C ASP A 472 -8.81 -17.34 9.85
N TYR A 473 -9.29 -16.91 11.01
CA TYR A 473 -8.55 -17.03 12.27
C TYR A 473 -8.46 -18.49 12.76
N HIS A 474 -9.41 -19.36 12.39
CA HIS A 474 -9.37 -20.79 12.75
C HIS A 474 -8.28 -21.54 11.99
N LEU A 475 -8.08 -21.17 10.73
CA LEU A 475 -6.99 -21.70 9.92
C LEU A 475 -5.69 -20.91 10.11
N GLN A 476 -5.74 -19.80 10.86
CA GLN A 476 -4.65 -18.83 11.01
C GLN A 476 -4.14 -18.34 9.63
N LEU A 477 -5.04 -18.10 8.71
CA LEU A 477 -4.77 -17.57 7.39
C LEU A 477 -5.32 -16.14 7.29
N MET A 478 -4.51 -15.27 6.73
CA MET A 478 -4.85 -13.85 6.58
C MET A 478 -5.13 -13.51 5.12
N ASN A 479 -5.93 -12.49 4.92
CA ASN A 479 -6.14 -11.92 3.59
C ASN A 479 -4.78 -11.53 2.97
N GLY A 480 -4.54 -12.03 1.75
CA GLY A 480 -3.29 -11.84 1.04
C GLY A 480 -2.28 -13.00 1.20
N ASP A 481 -2.52 -13.97 2.09
CA ASP A 481 -1.66 -15.16 2.19
C ASP A 481 -1.74 -15.96 0.89
N VAL A 482 -0.58 -16.35 0.37
CA VAL A 482 -0.46 -17.12 -0.87
C VAL A 482 0.00 -18.53 -0.54
N GLY A 483 -0.72 -19.50 -1.10
CA GLY A 483 -0.42 -20.91 -0.98
C GLY A 483 -0.44 -21.62 -2.33
N GLN A 484 0.02 -22.86 -2.36
CA GLN A 484 0.04 -23.71 -3.56
C GLN A 484 -0.59 -25.07 -3.30
N CYS A 485 -1.41 -25.49 -4.25
CA CYS A 485 -2.04 -26.80 -4.22
C CYS A 485 -1.03 -27.88 -4.64
N LEU A 486 -0.73 -28.81 -3.76
CA LEU A 486 0.31 -29.83 -3.93
C LEU A 486 -0.18 -31.23 -3.55
N PRO A 487 0.38 -32.30 -4.17
CA PRO A 487 0.01 -33.67 -3.85
C PRO A 487 0.66 -34.14 -2.54
N THR A 488 -0.12 -34.76 -1.68
CA THR A 488 0.38 -35.38 -0.44
C THR A 488 -0.14 -36.83 -0.32
N ALA A 489 0.36 -37.62 0.61
CA ALA A 489 -0.11 -38.96 0.88
C ALA A 489 -1.63 -39.03 1.14
N ASN A 490 -2.24 -37.95 1.59
CA ASN A 490 -3.66 -37.84 1.90
C ASN A 490 -4.44 -37.03 0.82
N GLY A 491 -3.99 -37.04 -0.45
CA GLY A 491 -4.56 -36.31 -1.55
C GLY A 491 -4.06 -34.86 -1.66
N LEU A 492 -4.74 -34.05 -2.47
CA LEU A 492 -4.35 -32.66 -2.67
C LEU A 492 -4.54 -31.84 -1.38
N ARG A 493 -3.53 -31.04 -1.06
CA ARG A 493 -3.57 -30.05 0.02
C ARG A 493 -2.96 -28.74 -0.45
N VAL A 494 -3.30 -27.66 0.21
CA VAL A 494 -2.69 -26.35 -0.04
C VAL A 494 -1.63 -26.08 1.02
N ALA A 495 -0.41 -25.85 0.55
CA ALA A 495 0.73 -25.46 1.37
C ALA A 495 0.78 -23.94 1.50
N PHE A 496 0.84 -23.43 2.73
CA PHE A 496 1.08 -22.02 3.04
C PHE A 496 2.34 -21.90 3.90
N PRO A 497 3.10 -20.78 3.81
CA PRO A 497 4.13 -20.48 4.79
C PRO A 497 3.51 -20.36 6.20
N ASP A 498 4.16 -20.94 7.23
CA ASP A 498 3.67 -20.85 8.60
C ASP A 498 4.18 -19.62 9.38
N GLY A 499 5.01 -18.79 8.74
CA GLY A 499 5.63 -17.61 9.35
C GLY A 499 6.81 -17.93 10.29
N LYS A 500 7.12 -19.21 10.52
CA LYS A 500 8.23 -19.69 11.37
C LYS A 500 9.31 -20.43 10.58
N GLY A 501 9.23 -20.38 9.25
CA GLY A 501 10.13 -21.08 8.33
C GLY A 501 9.67 -22.49 7.94
N GLY A 502 8.46 -22.89 8.32
CA GLY A 502 7.82 -24.16 7.95
C GLY A 502 6.63 -23.99 7.02
N VAL A 503 5.86 -25.06 6.86
CA VAL A 503 4.69 -25.15 5.98
C VAL A 503 3.45 -25.55 6.76
N ARG A 504 2.36 -24.84 6.53
CA ARG A 504 1.02 -25.18 7.00
C ARG A 504 0.22 -25.81 5.87
N TRP A 505 -0.30 -27.01 6.09
CA TRP A 505 -1.11 -27.74 5.13
C TRP A 505 -2.60 -27.61 5.43
N VAL A 506 -3.37 -27.19 4.43
CA VAL A 506 -4.82 -27.01 4.56
C VAL A 506 -5.55 -27.81 3.48
N LEU A 507 -6.66 -28.43 3.86
CA LEU A 507 -7.54 -29.11 2.90
C LEU A 507 -8.20 -28.09 1.96
N PRO A 508 -8.21 -28.33 0.64
CA PRO A 508 -8.93 -27.48 -0.30
C PRO A 508 -10.39 -27.21 0.06
N SER A 509 -11.08 -28.21 0.60
CA SER A 509 -12.48 -28.11 1.02
C SER A 509 -12.74 -27.20 2.24
N ARG A 510 -11.69 -26.76 2.94
CA ARG A 510 -11.80 -25.80 4.05
C ARG A 510 -11.52 -24.36 3.61
N LEU A 511 -11.25 -24.14 2.34
CA LEU A 511 -10.84 -22.84 1.78
C LEU A 511 -11.99 -22.25 0.95
N ASP A 512 -12.85 -21.45 1.58
CA ASP A 512 -14.04 -20.86 0.93
C ASP A 512 -13.73 -19.55 0.21
N ALA A 513 -12.80 -18.76 0.73
CA ALA A 513 -12.50 -17.41 0.25
C ALA A 513 -11.10 -17.36 -0.41
N VAL A 514 -10.99 -17.87 -1.63
CA VAL A 514 -9.72 -17.95 -2.37
C VAL A 514 -9.87 -17.47 -3.82
N GLU A 515 -8.77 -16.95 -4.36
CA GLU A 515 -8.62 -16.60 -5.78
C GLU A 515 -7.32 -17.20 -6.31
N THR A 516 -7.31 -17.62 -7.58
CA THR A 516 -6.07 -18.01 -8.28
C THR A 516 -5.18 -16.78 -8.47
N VAL A 517 -3.85 -16.91 -8.26
CA VAL A 517 -2.96 -15.75 -8.13
C VAL A 517 -1.68 -15.84 -8.98
N TRP A 518 -1.77 -16.24 -10.23
CA TRP A 518 -0.69 -16.01 -11.20
C TRP A 518 -0.46 -14.53 -11.42
N ALA A 519 -1.56 -13.79 -11.57
CA ALA A 519 -1.59 -12.34 -11.61
C ALA A 519 -2.44 -11.80 -10.46
N MET A 520 -2.06 -10.65 -9.91
CA MET A 520 -2.83 -9.90 -8.93
C MET A 520 -2.82 -8.41 -9.25
N THR A 521 -3.74 -7.65 -8.65
CA THR A 521 -3.68 -6.19 -8.78
C THR A 521 -2.52 -5.62 -7.98
N VAL A 522 -2.01 -4.46 -8.43
CA VAL A 522 -0.99 -3.70 -7.67
C VAL A 522 -1.45 -3.42 -6.25
N HIS A 523 -2.74 -3.13 -6.02
CA HIS A 523 -3.32 -2.94 -4.68
C HIS A 523 -3.13 -4.17 -3.79
N LYS A 524 -3.41 -5.38 -4.31
CA LYS A 524 -3.25 -6.63 -3.54
C LYS A 524 -1.79 -7.01 -3.30
N SER A 525 -0.84 -6.40 -4.01
CA SER A 525 0.59 -6.60 -3.80
C SER A 525 1.19 -5.70 -2.71
N GLN A 526 0.41 -4.75 -2.17
CA GLN A 526 0.87 -3.91 -1.06
C GLN A 526 1.35 -4.77 0.11
N GLY A 527 2.43 -4.36 0.78
CA GLY A 527 3.10 -5.16 1.79
C GLY A 527 3.87 -6.38 1.26
N SER A 528 3.98 -6.57 -0.07
CA SER A 528 4.74 -7.66 -0.71
C SER A 528 5.89 -7.13 -1.56
N GLU A 529 6.87 -8.00 -1.80
CA GLU A 529 8.01 -7.71 -2.67
C GLU A 529 8.44 -8.98 -3.38
N TYR A 530 8.88 -8.85 -4.62
CA TYR A 530 9.22 -9.96 -5.50
C TYR A 530 10.59 -9.74 -6.12
N GLY A 531 11.30 -10.80 -6.44
CA GLY A 531 12.59 -10.71 -7.14
C GLY A 531 12.43 -10.01 -8.49
N HIS A 532 11.46 -10.48 -9.29
CA HIS A 532 11.11 -9.95 -10.59
C HIS A 532 9.62 -9.63 -10.66
N VAL A 533 9.25 -8.44 -11.10
CA VAL A 533 7.86 -8.02 -11.35
C VAL A 533 7.64 -7.81 -12.83
N LEU A 534 6.57 -8.41 -13.36
CA LEU A 534 5.99 -8.03 -14.65
C LEU A 534 4.79 -7.11 -14.38
N LEU A 535 4.90 -5.84 -14.72
CA LEU A 535 3.83 -4.87 -14.57
C LEU A 535 3.06 -4.73 -15.88
N VAL A 536 1.79 -5.15 -15.86
CA VAL A 536 0.90 -5.17 -17.01
C VAL A 536 -0.04 -3.98 -16.97
N LEU A 537 -0.01 -3.16 -18.02
CA LEU A 537 -0.92 -2.03 -18.22
C LEU A 537 -1.99 -2.39 -19.26
N PRO A 538 -3.20 -1.83 -19.18
CA PRO A 538 -4.23 -2.01 -20.18
C PRO A 538 -3.90 -1.26 -21.49
N ASP A 539 -4.71 -1.50 -22.50
CA ASP A 539 -4.60 -0.86 -23.83
C ASP A 539 -5.24 0.54 -23.89
N ARG A 540 -5.97 0.94 -22.84
CA ARG A 540 -6.66 2.23 -22.72
C ARG A 540 -6.55 2.79 -21.31
N ASP A 541 -6.74 4.09 -21.19
CA ASP A 541 -6.74 4.76 -19.90
C ASP A 541 -7.89 4.26 -19.00
N ALA A 542 -7.64 4.27 -17.71
CA ALA A 542 -8.61 3.92 -16.68
C ALA A 542 -8.36 4.79 -15.43
N PRO A 543 -9.39 5.19 -14.68
CA PRO A 543 -9.25 6.09 -13.53
C PRO A 543 -8.28 5.60 -12.46
N VAL A 544 -8.14 4.28 -12.31
CA VAL A 544 -7.21 3.66 -11.36
C VAL A 544 -5.74 3.82 -11.76
N LEU A 545 -5.46 4.15 -13.02
CA LEU A 545 -4.10 4.31 -13.53
C LEU A 545 -3.56 5.67 -13.14
N THR A 546 -2.90 5.72 -12.01
CA THR A 546 -2.31 6.93 -11.46
C THR A 546 -0.82 6.73 -11.21
N ARG A 547 -0.14 7.84 -10.96
CA ARG A 547 1.27 7.88 -10.58
C ARG A 547 1.58 6.96 -9.41
N GLU A 548 0.76 7.02 -8.37
CA GLU A 548 0.90 6.24 -7.14
C GLU A 548 0.76 4.73 -7.42
N LEU A 549 -0.12 4.34 -8.36
CA LEU A 549 -0.26 2.95 -8.77
C LEU A 549 1.00 2.45 -9.48
N LEU A 550 1.51 3.23 -10.43
CA LEU A 550 2.74 2.89 -11.15
C LEU A 550 3.93 2.81 -10.20
N TYR A 551 4.11 3.82 -9.33
CA TYR A 551 5.16 3.85 -8.32
C TYR A 551 5.09 2.63 -7.40
N THR A 552 3.89 2.33 -6.89
CA THR A 552 3.68 1.15 -6.03
C THR A 552 4.04 -0.14 -6.77
N GLY A 553 3.61 -0.30 -8.02
CA GLY A 553 3.91 -1.48 -8.83
C GLY A 553 5.41 -1.67 -9.11
N VAL A 554 6.09 -0.60 -9.52
CA VAL A 554 7.53 -0.59 -9.79
C VAL A 554 8.33 -0.95 -8.54
N THR A 555 7.97 -0.37 -7.41
CA THR A 555 8.68 -0.57 -6.14
C THR A 555 8.42 -1.93 -5.48
N ARG A 556 7.55 -2.78 -6.05
CA ARG A 556 7.43 -4.21 -5.65
C ARG A 556 8.59 -5.05 -6.17
N ALA A 557 9.29 -4.62 -7.21
CA ALA A 557 10.45 -5.31 -7.74
C ALA A 557 11.69 -5.09 -6.85
N LYS A 558 12.46 -6.16 -6.61
CA LYS A 558 13.74 -6.11 -5.88
C LYS A 558 14.93 -6.02 -6.82
N SER A 559 14.93 -6.84 -7.87
CA SER A 559 16.07 -7.00 -8.77
C SER A 559 15.73 -6.81 -10.24
N ARG A 560 14.48 -7.06 -10.65
CA ARG A 560 14.08 -6.97 -12.05
C ARG A 560 12.66 -6.45 -12.21
N LEU A 561 12.47 -5.57 -13.18
CA LEU A 561 11.17 -5.02 -13.60
C LEU A 561 10.98 -5.25 -15.09
N SER A 562 9.85 -5.82 -15.45
CA SER A 562 9.41 -5.91 -16.84
C SER A 562 8.11 -5.14 -17.03
N TRP A 563 8.04 -4.38 -18.12
CA TRP A 563 6.83 -3.68 -18.51
C TRP A 563 6.12 -4.44 -19.64
N TRP A 564 4.83 -4.59 -19.50
CA TRP A 564 3.97 -5.01 -20.59
C TRP A 564 2.85 -3.98 -20.76
N ALA A 565 3.05 -3.08 -21.71
CA ALA A 565 2.12 -2.00 -22.03
C ALA A 565 1.83 -2.01 -23.54
N PRO A 566 0.68 -2.55 -23.96
CA PRO A 566 0.29 -2.60 -25.37
C PRO A 566 0.15 -1.20 -25.98
N ASN A 567 -0.20 -0.24 -25.17
CA ASN A 567 -0.26 1.17 -25.55
C ASN A 567 0.57 2.01 -24.55
N ALA A 568 1.73 2.46 -25.00
CA ALA A 568 2.64 3.27 -24.16
C ALA A 568 2.03 4.61 -23.71
N SER A 569 1.04 5.15 -24.44
CA SER A 569 0.36 6.39 -24.04
C SER A 569 -0.29 6.26 -22.66
N VAL A 570 -0.82 5.07 -22.34
CA VAL A 570 -1.43 4.77 -21.04
C VAL A 570 -0.43 4.96 -19.89
N LEU A 571 0.82 4.48 -20.08
CA LEU A 571 1.89 4.73 -19.10
C LEU A 571 2.15 6.23 -18.92
N PHE A 572 2.27 6.96 -20.04
CA PHE A 572 2.59 8.39 -19.98
C PHE A 572 1.47 9.20 -19.34
N ASN A 573 0.22 8.89 -19.64
CA ASN A 573 -0.95 9.53 -19.04
C ASN A 573 -1.03 9.24 -17.53
N ALA A 574 -0.81 7.98 -17.14
CA ALA A 574 -0.81 7.59 -15.74
C ALA A 574 0.27 8.31 -14.90
N VAL A 575 1.45 8.61 -15.48
CA VAL A 575 2.50 9.39 -14.81
C VAL A 575 2.04 10.84 -14.54
N ALA A 576 1.20 11.42 -15.40
CA ALA A 576 0.65 12.76 -15.18
C ALA A 576 -0.47 12.76 -14.14
N GLN A 577 -1.23 11.67 -14.06
CA GLN A 577 -2.43 11.58 -13.22
C GLN A 577 -2.04 11.30 -11.76
N ARG A 578 -2.47 12.16 -10.84
CA ARG A 578 -2.37 11.96 -9.39
C ARG A 578 -3.71 11.54 -8.81
N VAL A 579 -3.66 10.75 -7.75
CA VAL A 579 -4.85 10.50 -6.93
C VAL A 579 -5.24 11.80 -6.23
N THR A 580 -6.37 12.37 -6.62
CA THR A 580 -6.98 13.50 -5.91
C THR A 580 -8.07 12.95 -4.99
N ARG A 581 -7.88 13.04 -3.69
CA ARG A 581 -8.90 12.70 -2.70
C ARG A 581 -9.22 13.95 -1.91
N SER A 582 -10.46 14.38 -1.99
CA SER A 582 -10.96 15.54 -1.28
C SER A 582 -11.13 15.23 0.21
N GLY A 583 -10.33 15.84 1.06
CA GLY A 583 -10.43 15.85 2.51
C GLY A 583 -10.00 17.20 3.06
N GLY A 584 -10.49 17.59 4.22
CA GLY A 584 -10.15 18.85 4.88
C GLY A 584 -9.01 18.74 5.89
N LEU A 585 -8.51 17.52 6.12
CA LEU A 585 -7.55 17.26 7.20
C LEU A 585 -6.23 18.02 7.04
N ALA A 586 -5.67 18.06 5.82
CA ALA A 586 -4.43 18.79 5.57
C ALA A 586 -4.62 20.30 5.81
N GLU A 587 -5.68 20.88 5.28
CA GLU A 587 -5.99 22.30 5.48
C GLU A 587 -6.16 22.62 6.96
N ALA A 588 -6.90 21.78 7.70
CA ALA A 588 -7.12 21.95 9.13
C ALA A 588 -5.84 21.80 9.99
N LEU A 589 -4.87 21.01 9.54
CA LEU A 589 -3.61 20.78 10.26
C LEU A 589 -2.52 21.79 9.93
N PHE A 590 -2.43 22.24 8.66
CA PHE A 590 -1.34 23.11 8.19
C PHE A 590 -1.77 24.57 8.02
N HIS A 591 -3.07 24.81 7.85
CA HIS A 591 -3.64 26.15 7.66
C HIS A 591 -4.87 26.32 8.55
N PRO A 592 -4.73 26.21 9.90
CA PRO A 592 -5.88 26.36 10.78
C PRO A 592 -6.49 27.75 10.57
N SER A 593 -7.76 27.80 10.17
CA SER A 593 -8.53 29.04 10.16
C SER A 593 -8.49 29.62 11.57
N LYS A 594 -8.13 30.90 11.68
CA LYS A 594 -7.98 31.62 12.95
C LYS A 594 -9.30 31.71 13.69
#